data_7ce06536da8b3ff5e7da68ff79d769a6
#
_entry.id   7ce06536da8b3ff5e7da68ff79d769a6
#
_cell.length_a   1.000
_cell.length_b   1.000
_cell.length_c   1.000
_cell.angle_alpha   90.00
_cell.angle_beta   90.00
_cell.angle_gamma   90.00
#
_symmetry.space_group_name_H-M   'P 1'
#
loop_
_entity.id
_entity.type
_entity.pdbx_description
1 polymer ?
#
loop_
_entity_poly.entity_id
_entity_poly.type
_entity_poly.pdbx_seq_one_letter_code
_entity_poly.pdbx_strand_id
1 'polypeptide(L)'
;MKTDRIARGIAVGAALCGIALGAQAQAGSGAPRELKVLIISMFEPEAAPWIEPLKLSEKIAVPGLLAESPALRCNADGVCLLLAGMGHANVAASTMAVTLDPRFDLRRTYFLIAGIAGIDPAQGTTGSAAWARYLVDFGIAHELDAREMPKGWKNGYYGIMTKRPGEKPKLEYHTEVAQLDEALLQKALALTRDVKLDDNDKARAYRALYKRAPANQPPRVIQCDTLGGDTWWHGDKLGEHARAWTKLLTDGKGVYCTTQQEDNATYNALERAAAAGKVDLKRLAVLRTGSNFDRPHPGQSAHASLLASTTGASGGFMPATQNLYKVGGVLVNDIVQHWPQWREGVPAP
;
A
#
# COMPACT_ATOMS: atom_id res chain seq x y z
N MET A 1 -82.98 21.09 3.42
CA MET A 1 -83.22 22.21 4.34
C MET A 1 -81.83 22.78 4.64
N LYS A 2 -81.53 23.92 3.99
CA LYS A 2 -81.31 25.25 4.62
C LYS A 2 -80.17 25.21 5.62
N THR A 3 -79.16 26.01 5.63
CA THR A 3 -78.81 27.32 5.08
C THR A 3 -77.41 27.66 5.63
N ASP A 4 -76.60 28.14 4.82
CA ASP A 4 -76.01 29.49 4.76
C ASP A 4 -74.82 29.90 5.65
N ARG A 5 -73.74 30.25 4.96
CA ARG A 5 -72.90 31.47 5.13
C ARG A 5 -72.11 31.61 6.43
N ILE A 6 -70.87 31.99 6.44
CA ILE A 6 -70.27 33.25 5.98
C ILE A 6 -68.74 33.14 5.93
N ALA A 7 -68.19 33.71 4.92
CA ALA A 7 -66.77 33.97 4.73
C ALA A 7 -66.29 35.12 5.63
N ARG A 8 -65.04 35.07 6.07
CA ARG A 8 -64.19 36.29 6.21
C ARG A 8 -62.70 35.84 6.18
N GLY A 9 -62.03 36.34 5.18
CA GLY A 9 -60.59 36.23 5.01
C GLY A 9 -59.84 37.18 5.92
N ILE A 10 -58.64 36.80 6.30
CA ILE A 10 -57.54 37.72 6.60
C ILE A 10 -56.29 37.09 6.01
N ALA A 11 -55.78 37.76 4.99
CA ALA A 11 -54.44 37.51 4.47
C ALA A 11 -53.45 38.22 5.41
N VAL A 12 -52.50 37.44 5.95
CA VAL A 12 -51.31 38.00 6.55
C VAL A 12 -50.12 37.36 5.83
N GLY A 13 -49.53 38.10 4.92
CA GLY A 13 -48.27 37.75 4.34
C GLY A 13 -47.14 37.91 5.35
N ALA A 14 -46.47 36.84 5.62
CA ALA A 14 -45.14 36.85 6.28
C ALA A 14 -44.10 36.38 5.29
N ALA A 15 -43.38 37.34 4.73
CA ALA A 15 -42.18 37.10 3.98
C ALA A 15 -41.08 36.62 4.94
N LEU A 16 -40.83 35.33 4.96
CA LEU A 16 -39.61 34.76 5.56
C LEU A 16 -38.48 34.82 4.53
N CYS A 17 -37.66 35.87 4.61
CA CYS A 17 -36.33 35.87 4.00
C CYS A 17 -35.47 34.81 4.70
N GLY A 18 -35.40 33.63 4.13
CA GLY A 18 -34.43 32.62 4.49
C GLY A 18 -33.04 33.05 4.04
N ILE A 19 -32.23 33.57 4.96
CA ILE A 19 -30.81 33.75 4.73
C ILE A 19 -30.23 32.34 4.75
N ALA A 20 -30.07 31.75 3.54
CA ALA A 20 -29.21 30.58 3.37
C ALA A 20 -27.77 31.07 3.53
N LEU A 21 -27.22 30.91 4.74
CA LEU A 21 -25.78 30.95 4.97
C LEU A 21 -25.16 29.75 4.24
N GLY A 22 -24.91 29.94 2.95
CA GLY A 22 -24.00 29.06 2.21
C GLY A 22 -22.63 29.17 2.83
N ALA A 23 -22.21 28.15 3.56
CA ALA A 23 -20.81 27.94 3.87
C ALA A 23 -20.08 27.72 2.54
N GLN A 24 -19.69 28.80 1.89
CA GLN A 24 -18.71 28.77 0.83
C GLN A 24 -17.39 28.35 1.49
N ALA A 25 -17.01 27.11 1.27
CA ALA A 25 -15.64 26.70 1.46
C ALA A 25 -14.78 27.67 0.63
N GLN A 26 -14.05 28.56 1.28
CA GLN A 26 -13.06 29.40 0.62
C GLN A 26 -12.03 28.46 -0.02
N ALA A 27 -12.19 28.21 -1.32
CA ALA A 27 -11.12 27.71 -2.14
C ALA A 27 -10.02 28.78 -2.07
N GLY A 28 -8.91 28.44 -1.45
CA GLY A 28 -7.75 29.32 -1.36
C GLY A 28 -7.36 29.79 -2.75
N SER A 29 -7.24 31.10 -2.95
CA SER A 29 -6.98 31.76 -4.23
C SER A 29 -5.55 31.57 -4.76
N GLY A 30 -4.82 30.58 -4.28
CA GLY A 30 -3.46 30.24 -4.72
C GLY A 30 -3.44 29.12 -5.75
N ALA A 31 -2.41 29.07 -6.60
CA ALA A 31 -2.17 27.93 -7.49
C ALA A 31 -2.03 26.64 -6.67
N PRO A 32 -2.51 25.48 -7.17
CA PRO A 32 -2.34 24.21 -6.49
C PRO A 32 -0.87 23.92 -6.14
N ARG A 33 -0.63 23.40 -4.95
CA ARG A 33 0.70 23.05 -4.47
C ARG A 33 1.22 21.84 -5.22
N GLU A 34 2.32 21.98 -5.94
CA GLU A 34 3.02 20.86 -6.56
C GLU A 34 3.72 20.06 -5.48
N LEU A 35 3.45 18.75 -5.42
CA LEU A 35 4.20 17.82 -4.58
C LEU A 35 5.21 17.06 -5.45
N LYS A 36 6.45 16.94 -4.95
CA LYS A 36 7.48 16.15 -5.63
C LYS A 36 7.34 14.67 -5.30
N VAL A 37 7.12 14.36 -4.01
CA VAL A 37 6.97 12.99 -3.53
C VAL A 37 5.82 12.91 -2.53
N LEU A 38 4.96 11.90 -2.69
CA LEU A 38 3.99 11.49 -1.69
C LEU A 38 4.35 10.08 -1.20
N ILE A 39 4.79 9.98 0.05
CA ILE A 39 5.03 8.71 0.74
C ILE A 39 3.70 8.25 1.32
N ILE A 40 3.33 6.99 1.10
CA ILE A 40 2.11 6.38 1.60
C ILE A 40 2.52 5.25 2.55
N SER A 41 2.27 5.45 3.83
CA SER A 41 2.45 4.45 4.89
C SER A 41 1.10 4.16 5.56
N MET A 42 0.94 3.00 6.17
CA MET A 42 -0.37 2.52 6.60
C MET A 42 -0.64 2.78 8.07
N PHE A 43 0.39 2.76 8.92
CA PHE A 43 0.25 3.01 10.35
C PHE A 43 1.49 3.69 10.95
N GLU A 44 1.38 4.22 12.16
CA GLU A 44 2.40 5.09 12.77
C GLU A 44 3.83 4.52 12.78
N PRO A 45 4.10 3.24 13.11
CA PRO A 45 5.46 2.71 13.09
C PRO A 45 6.13 2.69 11.71
N GLU A 46 5.36 2.65 10.62
CA GLU A 46 5.88 2.78 9.25
C GLU A 46 6.14 4.24 8.88
N ALA A 47 5.32 5.16 9.41
CA ALA A 47 5.41 6.59 9.15
C ALA A 47 6.52 7.27 9.96
N ALA A 48 6.70 6.88 11.21
CA ALA A 48 7.60 7.53 12.16
C ALA A 48 9.05 7.70 11.66
N PRO A 49 9.70 6.70 11.00
CA PRO A 49 11.08 6.83 10.54
C PRO A 49 11.32 7.92 9.49
N TRP A 50 10.27 8.40 8.83
CA TRP A 50 10.36 9.44 7.79
C TRP A 50 10.28 10.85 8.32
N ILE A 51 9.62 11.05 9.48
CA ILE A 51 9.18 12.36 9.95
C ILE A 51 10.37 13.29 10.25
N GLU A 52 11.26 12.87 11.13
CA GLU A 52 12.38 13.70 11.57
C GLU A 52 13.43 13.90 10.46
N PRO A 53 13.93 12.85 9.79
CA PRO A 53 14.97 13.02 8.78
C PRO A 53 14.53 13.87 7.58
N LEU A 54 13.25 13.77 7.17
CA LEU A 54 12.70 14.57 6.08
C LEU A 54 12.06 15.89 6.57
N LYS A 55 12.13 16.20 7.88
CA LYS A 55 11.56 17.42 8.48
C LYS A 55 10.07 17.63 8.11
N LEU A 56 9.27 16.57 8.20
CA LEU A 56 7.84 16.59 7.84
C LEU A 56 7.00 17.23 8.97
N SER A 57 7.21 18.53 9.20
CA SER A 57 6.63 19.27 10.33
C SER A 57 5.31 19.98 10.01
N GLU A 58 5.08 20.34 8.75
CA GLU A 58 3.85 20.99 8.30
C GLU A 58 2.70 19.97 8.25
N LYS A 59 1.55 20.33 8.82
CA LYS A 59 0.34 19.50 8.77
C LYS A 59 -0.70 20.16 7.88
N ILE A 60 -1.12 19.46 6.82
CA ILE A 60 -2.15 19.92 5.89
C ILE A 60 -3.36 19.01 6.05
N ALA A 61 -4.41 19.48 6.73
CA ALA A 61 -5.64 18.72 6.90
C ALA A 61 -6.30 18.45 5.54
N VAL A 62 -6.70 17.19 5.31
CA VAL A 62 -7.38 16.75 4.09
C VAL A 62 -8.70 16.10 4.49
N PRO A 63 -9.85 16.63 4.01
CA PRO A 63 -11.14 16.00 4.26
C PRO A 63 -11.19 14.58 3.71
N GLY A 64 -11.74 13.66 4.49
CA GLY A 64 -11.86 12.24 4.09
C GLY A 64 -10.70 11.35 4.53
N LEU A 65 -9.69 11.90 5.19
CA LEU A 65 -8.67 11.09 5.88
C LEU A 65 -9.20 10.54 7.22
N LEU A 66 -8.45 9.60 7.79
CA LEU A 66 -8.75 9.01 9.08
C LEU A 66 -8.82 10.08 10.18
N ALA A 67 -9.74 9.93 11.13
CA ALA A 67 -9.91 10.86 12.23
C ALA A 67 -8.65 10.97 13.13
N GLU A 68 -7.95 9.87 13.31
CA GLU A 68 -6.68 9.79 14.04
C GLU A 68 -5.48 10.37 13.27
N SER A 69 -5.59 10.49 11.95
CA SER A 69 -4.56 11.07 11.07
C SER A 69 -5.19 11.94 9.97
N PRO A 70 -5.80 13.08 10.33
CA PRO A 70 -6.60 13.88 9.41
C PRO A 70 -5.79 14.77 8.45
N ALA A 71 -4.45 14.64 8.45
CA ALA A 71 -3.58 15.55 7.73
C ALA A 71 -2.39 14.85 7.08
N LEU A 72 -1.97 15.34 5.91
CA LEU A 72 -0.63 15.08 5.39
C LEU A 72 0.42 15.75 6.27
N ARG A 73 1.58 15.12 6.42
CA ARG A 73 2.78 15.73 7.00
C ARG A 73 3.74 16.08 5.88
N CYS A 74 4.07 17.35 5.73
CA CYS A 74 4.85 17.85 4.61
C CYS A 74 6.09 18.63 5.06
N ASN A 75 7.03 18.84 4.12
CA ASN A 75 8.16 19.76 4.28
C ASN A 75 8.15 20.84 3.18
N ALA A 76 9.12 21.75 3.27
CA ALA A 76 9.30 22.82 2.31
C ALA A 76 9.80 22.35 0.93
N ASP A 77 10.41 21.16 0.86
CA ASP A 77 11.01 20.60 -0.36
C ASP A 77 9.99 19.91 -1.27
N GLY A 78 8.71 19.87 -0.87
CA GLY A 78 7.62 19.26 -1.63
C GLY A 78 7.45 17.75 -1.38
N VAL A 79 7.97 17.25 -0.26
CA VAL A 79 7.73 15.87 0.20
C VAL A 79 6.60 15.87 1.21
N CYS A 80 5.63 14.99 1.00
CA CYS A 80 4.55 14.75 1.95
C CYS A 80 4.46 13.26 2.31
N LEU A 81 3.94 12.99 3.50
CA LEU A 81 3.64 11.67 4.01
C LEU A 81 2.13 11.58 4.30
N LEU A 82 1.50 10.55 3.76
CA LEU A 82 0.13 10.13 4.05
C LEU A 82 0.18 8.91 4.97
N LEU A 83 -0.48 8.98 6.11
CA LEU A 83 -0.82 7.82 6.94
C LEU A 83 -2.21 7.37 6.54
N ALA A 84 -2.27 6.36 5.69
CA ALA A 84 -3.45 6.02 4.91
C ALA A 84 -4.44 5.09 5.63
N GLY A 85 -3.97 4.40 6.68
CA GLY A 85 -4.70 3.32 7.35
C GLY A 85 -4.42 1.94 6.74
N MET A 86 -4.52 0.92 7.58
CA MET A 86 -4.32 -0.48 7.17
C MET A 86 -5.56 -1.03 6.48
N GLY A 87 -5.35 -1.92 5.52
CA GLY A 87 -6.37 -2.63 4.77
C GLY A 87 -6.88 -1.86 3.53
N HIS A 88 -7.45 -2.61 2.60
CA HIS A 88 -7.86 -2.10 1.28
C HIS A 88 -8.83 -0.92 1.36
N ALA A 89 -9.84 -0.99 2.25
CA ALA A 89 -10.85 0.05 2.36
C ALA A 89 -10.25 1.40 2.81
N ASN A 90 -9.41 1.38 3.85
CA ASN A 90 -8.80 2.59 4.39
C ASN A 90 -7.85 3.24 3.41
N VAL A 91 -6.94 2.46 2.84
CA VAL A 91 -5.92 3.01 1.95
C VAL A 91 -6.53 3.54 0.64
N ALA A 92 -7.53 2.87 0.09
CA ALA A 92 -8.22 3.35 -1.10
C ALA A 92 -8.94 4.68 -0.84
N ALA A 93 -9.70 4.77 0.26
CA ALA A 93 -10.41 5.99 0.63
C ALA A 93 -9.45 7.16 0.88
N SER A 94 -8.38 6.94 1.67
CA SER A 94 -7.39 7.97 1.98
C SER A 94 -6.63 8.44 0.74
N THR A 95 -6.23 7.51 -0.14
CA THR A 95 -5.54 7.84 -1.39
C THR A 95 -6.44 8.65 -2.32
N MET A 96 -7.71 8.27 -2.47
CA MET A 96 -8.69 9.03 -3.25
C MET A 96 -8.93 10.43 -2.67
N ALA A 97 -9.04 10.57 -1.35
CA ALA A 97 -9.22 11.87 -0.71
C ALA A 97 -8.08 12.84 -1.05
N VAL A 98 -6.82 12.37 -1.01
CA VAL A 98 -5.65 13.20 -1.36
C VAL A 98 -5.59 13.48 -2.86
N THR A 99 -5.81 12.49 -3.71
CA THR A 99 -5.66 12.65 -5.17
C THR A 99 -6.73 13.52 -5.81
N LEU A 100 -7.89 13.61 -5.19
CA LEU A 100 -8.99 14.47 -5.66
C LEU A 100 -9.02 15.85 -4.99
N ASP A 101 -8.17 16.12 -4.00
CA ASP A 101 -8.10 17.43 -3.35
C ASP A 101 -7.54 18.48 -4.31
N PRO A 102 -8.31 19.51 -4.67
CA PRO A 102 -7.91 20.51 -5.67
C PRO A 102 -6.74 21.40 -5.24
N ARG A 103 -6.37 21.36 -3.96
CA ARG A 103 -5.24 22.14 -3.43
C ARG A 103 -3.88 21.55 -3.83
N PHE A 104 -3.83 20.31 -4.35
CA PHE A 104 -2.60 19.67 -4.77
C PHE A 104 -2.54 19.50 -6.29
N ASP A 105 -1.36 19.73 -6.85
CA ASP A 105 -1.00 19.29 -8.20
C ASP A 105 -0.11 18.06 -8.11
N LEU A 106 -0.68 16.91 -8.45
CA LEU A 106 -0.03 15.62 -8.32
C LEU A 106 0.40 15.01 -9.66
N ARG A 107 0.24 15.73 -10.77
CA ARG A 107 0.51 15.23 -12.13
C ARG A 107 1.97 14.80 -12.34
N ARG A 108 2.90 15.37 -11.57
CA ARG A 108 4.34 15.06 -11.64
C ARG A 108 4.87 14.43 -10.35
N THR A 109 4.00 14.20 -9.37
CA THR A 109 4.35 13.61 -8.09
C THR A 109 4.81 12.17 -8.25
N TYR A 110 5.90 11.81 -7.59
CA TYR A 110 6.30 10.43 -7.38
C TYR A 110 5.61 9.88 -6.13
N PHE A 111 4.98 8.74 -6.28
CA PHE A 111 4.31 8.03 -5.20
C PHE A 111 5.20 6.91 -4.72
N LEU A 112 5.42 6.82 -3.42
CA LEU A 112 6.16 5.73 -2.79
C LEU A 112 5.26 5.04 -1.77
N ILE A 113 4.73 3.87 -2.11
CA ILE A 113 4.10 3.00 -1.11
C ILE A 113 5.23 2.38 -0.30
N ALA A 114 5.25 2.64 1.01
CA ALA A 114 6.32 2.21 1.90
C ALA A 114 5.74 1.59 3.17
N GLY A 115 5.79 0.27 3.25
CA GLY A 115 5.23 -0.48 4.36
C GLY A 115 5.97 -1.79 4.66
N ILE A 116 5.73 -2.34 5.84
CA ILE A 116 6.23 -3.66 6.21
C ILE A 116 5.40 -4.77 5.56
N ALA A 117 5.93 -5.99 5.55
CA ALA A 117 5.25 -7.14 4.96
C ALA A 117 5.74 -8.45 5.58
N GLY A 118 4.97 -9.52 5.44
CA GLY A 118 5.47 -10.87 5.54
C GLY A 118 6.38 -11.20 4.36
N ILE A 119 7.50 -11.92 4.59
CA ILE A 119 8.44 -12.26 3.52
C ILE A 119 8.57 -13.78 3.34
N ASP A 120 8.62 -14.20 2.07
CA ASP A 120 8.91 -15.59 1.70
C ASP A 120 10.36 -15.95 2.05
N PRO A 121 10.61 -16.96 2.91
CA PRO A 121 11.97 -17.38 3.26
C PRO A 121 12.80 -17.89 2.07
N ALA A 122 12.18 -18.21 0.94
CA ALA A 122 12.91 -18.58 -0.28
C ALA A 122 13.43 -17.37 -1.08
N GLN A 123 12.96 -16.16 -0.79
CA GLN A 123 13.34 -14.96 -1.50
C GLN A 123 14.15 -13.97 -0.66
N GLY A 124 13.86 -13.90 0.64
CA GLY A 124 14.50 -12.96 1.54
C GLY A 124 14.51 -13.36 3.00
N THR A 125 14.85 -12.43 3.85
CA THR A 125 14.84 -12.58 5.31
C THR A 125 14.22 -11.36 5.97
N THR A 126 13.93 -11.45 7.26
CA THR A 126 13.41 -10.30 8.03
C THR A 126 14.41 -9.13 8.00
N GLY A 127 13.89 -7.93 7.81
CA GLY A 127 14.68 -6.72 7.58
C GLY A 127 15.05 -6.47 6.11
N SER A 128 14.91 -7.45 5.20
CA SER A 128 15.16 -7.23 3.76
C SER A 128 14.15 -6.23 3.18
N ALA A 129 14.61 -5.41 2.23
CA ALA A 129 13.81 -4.41 1.55
C ALA A 129 13.58 -4.83 0.09
N ALA A 130 12.32 -4.98 -0.31
CA ALA A 130 11.92 -5.49 -1.59
C ALA A 130 11.25 -4.39 -2.43
N TRP A 131 11.81 -4.10 -3.60
CA TRP A 131 11.18 -3.30 -4.65
C TRP A 131 10.33 -4.19 -5.54
N ALA A 132 9.04 -3.86 -5.67
CA ALA A 132 8.10 -4.66 -6.46
C ALA A 132 8.03 -4.24 -7.91
N ARG A 133 7.87 -5.22 -8.82
CA ARG A 133 7.48 -5.03 -10.22
C ARG A 133 5.99 -5.26 -10.41
N TYR A 134 5.46 -6.31 -9.79
CA TYR A 134 4.05 -6.67 -9.84
C TYR A 134 3.41 -6.53 -8.46
N LEU A 135 2.19 -6.00 -8.49
CA LEU A 135 1.24 -6.04 -7.37
C LEU A 135 0.17 -7.05 -7.76
N VAL A 136 -0.03 -8.08 -6.93
CA VAL A 136 -0.96 -9.17 -7.23
C VAL A 136 -2.00 -9.26 -6.12
N ASP A 137 -3.29 -9.28 -6.48
CA ASP A 137 -4.37 -9.45 -5.52
C ASP A 137 -4.48 -10.93 -5.08
N PHE A 138 -4.73 -11.14 -3.80
CA PHE A 138 -4.89 -12.47 -3.19
C PHE A 138 -6.32 -12.75 -2.75
N GLY A 139 -7.20 -11.75 -2.77
CA GLY A 139 -8.56 -11.85 -2.28
C GLY A 139 -9.61 -12.15 -3.37
N ILE A 140 -9.31 -11.81 -4.64
CA ILE A 140 -10.26 -12.00 -5.75
C ILE A 140 -10.18 -13.45 -6.26
N ALA A 141 -10.83 -14.35 -5.54
CA ALA A 141 -10.85 -15.78 -5.81
C ALA A 141 -12.14 -16.39 -5.27
N HIS A 142 -12.49 -17.59 -5.76
CA HIS A 142 -13.39 -18.47 -5.03
C HIS A 142 -12.63 -19.12 -3.90
N GLU A 143 -13.27 -19.28 -2.75
CA GLU A 143 -12.75 -19.99 -1.59
C GLU A 143 -13.72 -21.07 -1.14
N LEU A 144 -13.20 -22.27 -0.91
CA LEU A 144 -13.88 -23.38 -0.22
C LEU A 144 -13.16 -23.67 1.08
N ASP A 145 -13.90 -23.95 2.14
CA ASP A 145 -13.33 -24.45 3.38
C ASP A 145 -12.52 -25.73 3.09
N ALA A 146 -11.35 -25.85 3.72
CA ALA A 146 -10.46 -26.98 3.50
C ALA A 146 -11.10 -28.34 3.82
N ARG A 147 -12.14 -28.38 4.67
CA ARG A 147 -12.91 -29.57 5.04
C ARG A 147 -13.95 -29.97 3.98
N GLU A 148 -14.34 -29.03 3.11
CA GLU A 148 -15.38 -29.22 2.08
C GLU A 148 -14.81 -29.26 0.66
N MET A 149 -13.52 -29.02 0.50
CA MET A 149 -12.88 -29.04 -0.81
C MET A 149 -12.80 -30.45 -1.40
N PRO A 150 -12.88 -30.63 -2.73
CA PRO A 150 -12.73 -31.91 -3.39
C PRO A 150 -11.42 -32.62 -3.03
N LYS A 151 -11.51 -33.95 -2.86
CA LYS A 151 -10.34 -34.79 -2.55
C LYS A 151 -9.25 -34.62 -3.63
N GLY A 152 -8.01 -34.39 -3.18
CA GLY A 152 -6.86 -34.21 -4.08
C GLY A 152 -6.54 -32.74 -4.40
N TRP A 153 -7.37 -31.79 -4.01
CA TRP A 153 -7.00 -30.39 -4.09
C TRP A 153 -5.96 -30.03 -3.00
N LYS A 154 -5.03 -29.14 -3.34
CA LYS A 154 -4.00 -28.70 -2.40
C LYS A 154 -4.48 -27.59 -1.47
N ASN A 155 -5.44 -26.80 -1.93
CA ASN A 155 -6.11 -25.72 -1.20
C ASN A 155 -7.49 -25.47 -1.81
N GLY A 156 -8.32 -24.66 -1.14
CA GLY A 156 -9.67 -24.32 -1.56
C GLY A 156 -9.78 -23.09 -2.45
N TYR A 157 -8.66 -22.46 -2.85
CA TYR A 157 -8.67 -21.21 -3.62
C TYR A 157 -8.54 -21.46 -5.11
N TYR A 158 -9.39 -20.82 -5.92
CA TYR A 158 -9.34 -20.91 -7.38
C TYR A 158 -9.95 -19.67 -8.05
N GLY A 159 -9.56 -19.45 -9.31
CA GLY A 159 -9.90 -18.25 -10.05
C GLY A 159 -11.39 -18.04 -10.25
N ILE A 160 -11.85 -16.79 -10.25
CA ILE A 160 -13.25 -16.42 -10.51
C ILE A 160 -13.72 -17.02 -11.85
N MET A 161 -14.90 -17.65 -11.84
CA MET A 161 -15.51 -18.34 -12.98
C MET A 161 -14.67 -19.50 -13.53
N THR A 162 -13.78 -20.08 -12.73
CA THR A 162 -13.06 -21.33 -13.04
C THR A 162 -13.67 -22.51 -12.28
N LYS A 163 -13.16 -23.72 -12.49
CA LYS A 163 -13.71 -24.94 -11.88
C LYS A 163 -12.78 -25.56 -10.82
N ARG A 164 -11.52 -25.14 -10.75
CA ARG A 164 -10.51 -25.76 -9.87
C ARG A 164 -9.27 -24.86 -9.71
N PRO A 165 -8.44 -25.11 -8.68
CA PRO A 165 -7.15 -24.46 -8.52
C PRO A 165 -6.24 -24.61 -9.76
N GLY A 166 -5.46 -23.56 -10.04
CA GLY A 166 -4.50 -23.53 -11.14
C GLY A 166 -5.08 -23.09 -12.51
N GLU A 167 -6.38 -22.84 -12.59
CA GLU A 167 -6.98 -22.21 -13.77
C GLU A 167 -6.98 -20.70 -13.61
N LYS A 168 -6.53 -19.96 -14.65
CA LYS A 168 -6.54 -18.49 -14.67
C LYS A 168 -7.98 -17.99 -14.63
N PRO A 169 -8.31 -16.95 -13.82
CA PRO A 169 -9.65 -16.36 -13.77
C PRO A 169 -10.17 -16.03 -15.16
N LYS A 170 -11.47 -16.27 -15.38
CA LYS A 170 -12.17 -15.98 -16.65
C LYS A 170 -12.98 -14.69 -16.59
N LEU A 171 -13.23 -14.19 -15.41
CA LEU A 171 -13.83 -12.89 -15.15
C LEU A 171 -12.80 -12.05 -14.39
N GLU A 172 -12.47 -10.89 -14.93
CA GLU A 172 -11.54 -9.94 -14.35
C GLU A 172 -12.30 -8.79 -13.71
N TYR A 173 -11.83 -8.37 -12.51
CA TYR A 173 -12.32 -7.17 -11.82
C TYR A 173 -11.43 -5.96 -12.13
N HIS A 174 -10.35 -6.19 -12.89
CA HIS A 174 -9.34 -5.21 -13.32
C HIS A 174 -8.49 -4.62 -12.17
N THR A 175 -8.44 -5.34 -11.05
CA THR A 175 -7.61 -4.98 -9.90
C THR A 175 -6.68 -6.10 -9.46
N GLU A 176 -6.68 -7.21 -10.20
CA GLU A 176 -5.96 -8.43 -9.83
C GLU A 176 -4.45 -8.29 -9.97
N VAL A 177 -3.99 -7.60 -11.01
CA VAL A 177 -2.55 -7.46 -11.29
C VAL A 177 -2.26 -6.06 -11.80
N ALA A 178 -1.26 -5.42 -11.20
CA ALA A 178 -0.66 -4.21 -11.73
C ALA A 178 0.83 -4.46 -12.00
N GLN A 179 1.32 -3.96 -13.12
CA GLN A 179 2.75 -3.91 -13.44
C GLN A 179 3.23 -2.46 -13.30
N LEU A 180 4.24 -2.26 -12.45
CA LEU A 180 4.84 -0.97 -12.22
C LEU A 180 5.84 -0.60 -13.33
N ASP A 181 6.22 0.68 -13.37
CA ASP A 181 7.17 1.19 -14.35
C ASP A 181 8.57 0.58 -14.15
N GLU A 182 9.11 -0.05 -15.17
CA GLU A 182 10.39 -0.74 -15.10
C GLU A 182 11.56 0.25 -14.95
N ALA A 183 11.51 1.43 -15.58
CA ALA A 183 12.59 2.40 -15.48
C ALA A 183 12.72 2.93 -14.05
N LEU A 184 11.59 3.22 -13.37
CA LEU A 184 11.58 3.64 -11.97
C LEU A 184 12.05 2.52 -11.04
N LEU A 185 11.62 1.29 -11.27
CA LEU A 185 12.06 0.12 -10.51
C LEU A 185 13.57 -0.07 -10.61
N GLN A 186 14.12 -0.06 -11.83
CA GLN A 186 15.55 -0.26 -12.03
C GLN A 186 16.39 0.90 -11.47
N LYS A 187 15.89 2.13 -11.55
CA LYS A 187 16.52 3.29 -10.93
C LYS A 187 16.53 3.17 -9.40
N ALA A 188 15.41 2.80 -8.77
CA ALA A 188 15.34 2.58 -7.34
C ALA A 188 16.31 1.48 -6.87
N LEU A 189 16.37 0.37 -7.61
CA LEU A 189 17.33 -0.71 -7.32
C LEU A 189 18.79 -0.25 -7.47
N ALA A 190 19.12 0.46 -8.55
CA ALA A 190 20.48 0.96 -8.79
C ALA A 190 20.96 1.89 -7.65
N LEU A 191 20.07 2.75 -7.17
CA LEU A 191 20.36 3.68 -6.08
C LEU A 191 20.51 2.98 -4.71
N THR A 192 19.85 1.84 -4.51
CA THR A 192 19.67 1.29 -3.15
C THR A 192 20.28 -0.07 -2.91
N ARG A 193 20.76 -0.79 -3.95
CA ARG A 193 21.24 -2.19 -3.84
C ARG A 193 22.32 -2.40 -2.78
N ASP A 194 23.16 -1.40 -2.53
CA ASP A 194 24.32 -1.47 -1.64
C ASP A 194 24.05 -0.85 -0.27
N VAL A 195 22.81 -0.43 -0.01
CA VAL A 195 22.41 0.13 1.29
C VAL A 195 22.56 -0.93 2.38
N LYS A 196 23.33 -0.63 3.42
CA LYS A 196 23.45 -1.50 4.59
C LYS A 196 22.17 -1.40 5.42
N LEU A 197 21.47 -2.50 5.56
CA LEU A 197 20.21 -2.57 6.27
C LEU A 197 20.42 -2.77 7.77
N ASP A 198 19.48 -2.24 8.56
CA ASP A 198 19.43 -2.47 10.00
C ASP A 198 19.00 -3.91 10.28
N ASP A 199 19.54 -4.44 11.35
CA ASP A 199 19.36 -5.79 11.83
C ASP A 199 19.53 -5.82 13.36
N ASN A 200 19.05 -6.86 14.02
CA ASN A 200 19.23 -7.02 15.46
C ASN A 200 19.46 -8.48 15.87
N ASP A 201 19.95 -8.69 17.10
CA ASP A 201 20.25 -10.03 17.62
C ASP A 201 19.06 -10.96 17.63
N LYS A 202 17.87 -10.42 17.95
CA LYS A 202 16.64 -11.21 18.00
C LYS A 202 16.24 -11.73 16.62
N ALA A 203 16.28 -10.86 15.59
CA ALA A 203 16.04 -11.25 14.21
C ALA A 203 17.08 -12.27 13.72
N ARG A 204 18.37 -12.06 14.07
CA ARG A 204 19.45 -13.00 13.75
C ARG A 204 19.21 -14.37 14.37
N ALA A 205 18.86 -14.43 15.64
CA ALA A 205 18.58 -15.68 16.34
C ALA A 205 17.37 -16.41 15.74
N TYR A 206 16.30 -15.67 15.43
CA TYR A 206 15.09 -16.26 14.85
C TYR A 206 15.32 -16.80 13.44
N ARG A 207 15.95 -16.02 12.53
CA ARG A 207 16.20 -16.48 11.16
C ARG A 207 17.22 -17.63 11.06
N ALA A 208 18.11 -17.81 12.06
CA ALA A 208 19.02 -18.94 12.12
C ALA A 208 18.30 -20.29 12.24
N LEU A 209 17.02 -20.29 12.65
CA LEU A 209 16.16 -21.49 12.68
C LEU A 209 15.74 -21.95 11.29
N TYR A 210 15.80 -21.05 10.28
CA TYR A 210 15.62 -21.40 8.88
C TYR A 210 16.93 -21.97 8.32
N LYS A 211 16.85 -23.16 7.71
CA LYS A 211 18.05 -23.96 7.34
C LYS A 211 18.68 -23.58 6.01
N ARG A 212 18.07 -22.68 5.24
CA ARG A 212 18.50 -22.38 3.87
C ARG A 212 18.60 -20.87 3.62
N ALA A 213 19.57 -20.49 2.78
CA ALA A 213 19.60 -19.16 2.21
C ALA A 213 18.38 -18.93 1.28
N PRO A 214 17.90 -17.70 1.13
CA PRO A 214 18.38 -16.47 1.79
C PRO A 214 17.84 -16.23 3.20
N ALA A 215 16.89 -17.05 3.69
CA ALA A 215 16.21 -16.81 4.96
C ALA A 215 17.16 -16.62 6.15
N ASN A 216 18.23 -17.43 6.24
CA ASN A 216 19.20 -17.40 7.34
C ASN A 216 20.39 -16.42 7.09
N GLN A 217 20.34 -15.63 6.01
CA GLN A 217 21.38 -14.66 5.68
C GLN A 217 21.01 -13.25 6.22
N PRO A 218 21.97 -12.32 6.30
CA PRO A 218 21.68 -10.93 6.61
C PRO A 218 20.68 -10.29 5.63
N PRO A 219 19.90 -9.30 6.08
CA PRO A 219 18.96 -8.58 5.23
C PRO A 219 19.67 -7.84 4.10
N ARG A 220 19.01 -7.74 2.96
CA ARG A 220 19.52 -7.04 1.76
C ARG A 220 18.39 -6.39 0.98
N VAL A 221 18.72 -5.45 0.10
CA VAL A 221 17.78 -4.94 -0.89
C VAL A 221 17.63 -5.96 -2.02
N ILE A 222 16.39 -6.25 -2.38
CA ILE A 222 16.04 -7.26 -3.40
C ILE A 222 14.96 -6.73 -4.32
N GLN A 223 14.82 -7.36 -5.48
CA GLN A 223 13.67 -7.19 -6.35
C GLN A 223 12.81 -8.44 -6.30
N CYS A 224 11.56 -8.30 -5.93
CA CYS A 224 10.54 -9.34 -6.01
C CYS A 224 9.16 -8.77 -5.79
N ASP A 225 8.11 -9.53 -6.10
CA ASP A 225 6.76 -9.03 -6.22
C ASP A 225 5.96 -9.17 -4.93
N THR A 226 4.91 -8.36 -4.79
CA THR A 226 4.09 -8.30 -3.60
C THR A 226 2.68 -8.80 -3.87
N LEU A 227 2.12 -9.50 -2.87
CA LEU A 227 0.78 -10.08 -2.89
C LEU A 227 -0.09 -9.38 -1.84
N GLY A 228 -1.20 -8.79 -2.26
CA GLY A 228 -2.09 -7.98 -1.42
C GLY A 228 -3.42 -8.65 -1.13
N GLY A 229 -3.91 -8.49 0.09
CA GLY A 229 -5.25 -8.92 0.50
C GLY A 229 -5.50 -8.64 1.96
N ASP A 230 -6.75 -8.31 2.33
CA ASP A 230 -7.10 -7.94 3.71
C ASP A 230 -6.86 -9.05 4.74
N THR A 231 -6.82 -10.31 4.32
CA THR A 231 -6.54 -11.42 5.21
C THR A 231 -5.04 -11.52 5.51
N TRP A 232 -4.67 -11.38 6.78
CA TRP A 232 -3.32 -11.76 7.22
C TRP A 232 -3.23 -13.27 7.34
N TRP A 233 -2.83 -13.89 6.27
CA TRP A 233 -2.62 -15.34 6.20
C TRP A 233 -1.20 -15.74 6.63
N HIS A 234 -1.01 -17.01 6.99
CA HIS A 234 0.29 -17.53 7.43
C HIS A 234 0.38 -19.05 7.22
N GLY A 235 1.56 -19.52 6.83
CA GLY A 235 1.86 -20.96 6.78
C GLY A 235 2.28 -21.49 5.41
N ASP A 236 2.86 -22.68 5.39
CA ASP A 236 3.44 -23.31 4.19
C ASP A 236 2.43 -23.49 3.06
N LYS A 237 1.21 -23.94 3.39
CA LYS A 237 0.19 -24.24 2.37
C LYS A 237 -0.28 -22.98 1.65
N LEU A 238 -0.55 -21.92 2.41
CA LEU A 238 -0.93 -20.62 1.84
C LEU A 238 0.25 -19.95 1.14
N GLY A 239 1.47 -20.10 1.65
CA GLY A 239 2.67 -19.61 0.98
C GLY A 239 2.97 -20.33 -0.34
N GLU A 240 2.71 -21.65 -0.44
CA GLU A 240 2.78 -22.36 -1.73
C GLU A 240 1.71 -21.86 -2.70
N HIS A 241 0.50 -21.60 -2.19
CA HIS A 241 -0.57 -21.02 -2.99
C HIS A 241 -0.19 -19.60 -3.47
N ALA A 242 0.36 -18.75 -2.60
CA ALA A 242 0.83 -17.41 -2.95
C ALA A 242 1.83 -17.42 -4.11
N ARG A 243 2.81 -18.32 -4.08
CA ARG A 243 3.76 -18.50 -5.19
C ARG A 243 3.08 -18.94 -6.49
N ALA A 244 2.19 -19.94 -6.40
CA ALA A 244 1.47 -20.46 -7.55
C ALA A 244 0.50 -19.41 -8.14
N TRP A 245 -0.18 -18.67 -7.27
CA TRP A 245 -1.13 -17.63 -7.64
C TRP A 245 -0.45 -16.44 -8.33
N THR A 246 0.63 -15.93 -7.75
CA THR A 246 1.42 -14.87 -8.38
C THR A 246 1.91 -15.30 -9.76
N LYS A 247 2.47 -16.51 -9.87
CA LYS A 247 2.92 -17.04 -11.17
C LYS A 247 1.78 -17.18 -12.18
N LEU A 248 0.60 -17.64 -11.74
CA LEU A 248 -0.57 -17.82 -12.58
C LEU A 248 -1.07 -16.48 -13.13
N LEU A 249 -1.26 -15.48 -12.24
CA LEU A 249 -1.85 -14.20 -12.63
C LEU A 249 -0.90 -13.32 -13.46
N THR A 250 0.42 -13.49 -13.28
CA THR A 250 1.44 -12.70 -14.01
C THR A 250 1.97 -13.43 -15.26
N ASP A 251 1.32 -14.50 -15.73
CA ASP A 251 1.78 -15.32 -16.86
C ASP A 251 3.23 -15.81 -16.70
N GLY A 252 3.58 -16.19 -15.47
CA GLY A 252 4.90 -16.71 -15.12
C GLY A 252 6.01 -15.68 -14.92
N LYS A 253 5.72 -14.38 -15.06
CA LYS A 253 6.73 -13.31 -14.98
C LYS A 253 7.01 -12.84 -13.56
N GLY A 254 5.98 -12.88 -12.67
CA GLY A 254 6.09 -12.44 -11.29
C GLY A 254 6.73 -13.49 -10.39
N VAL A 255 7.46 -13.01 -9.39
CA VAL A 255 8.10 -13.82 -8.34
C VAL A 255 7.57 -13.35 -6.99
N TYR A 256 6.65 -14.13 -6.42
CA TYR A 256 6.11 -13.84 -5.08
C TYR A 256 7.22 -13.75 -4.03
N CYS A 257 7.18 -12.74 -3.21
CA CYS A 257 8.16 -12.49 -2.17
C CYS A 257 7.57 -11.90 -0.90
N THR A 258 6.72 -10.89 -1.03
CA THR A 258 6.12 -10.20 0.11
C THR A 258 4.60 -10.28 0.10
N THR A 259 3.99 -10.28 1.30
CA THR A 259 2.54 -10.23 1.46
C THR A 259 2.15 -9.09 2.40
N GLN A 260 1.12 -8.34 2.00
CA GLN A 260 0.65 -7.14 2.66
C GLN A 260 -0.86 -6.94 2.40
N GLN A 261 -1.45 -5.82 2.88
CA GLN A 261 -2.89 -5.64 2.87
C GLN A 261 -3.36 -4.38 2.12
N GLU A 262 -2.50 -3.69 1.30
CA GLU A 262 -2.85 -2.35 0.79
C GLU A 262 -2.51 -2.07 -0.68
N ASP A 263 -1.47 -2.69 -1.24
CA ASP A 263 -0.84 -2.20 -2.48
C ASP A 263 -1.80 -2.17 -3.68
N ASN A 264 -2.60 -3.22 -3.86
CA ASN A 264 -3.57 -3.28 -4.97
C ASN A 264 -4.65 -2.20 -4.86
N ALA A 265 -5.14 -1.94 -3.63
CA ALA A 265 -6.15 -0.92 -3.41
C ALA A 265 -5.59 0.50 -3.58
N THR A 266 -4.35 0.74 -3.15
CA THR A 266 -3.64 2.00 -3.39
C THR A 266 -3.44 2.22 -4.89
N TYR A 267 -2.96 1.19 -5.60
CA TYR A 267 -2.80 1.25 -7.06
C TYR A 267 -4.11 1.56 -7.76
N ASN A 268 -5.20 0.87 -7.41
CA ASN A 268 -6.50 1.11 -8.02
C ASN A 268 -7.02 2.54 -7.79
N ALA A 269 -6.81 3.09 -6.59
CA ALA A 269 -7.13 4.49 -6.33
C ALA A 269 -6.30 5.46 -7.20
N LEU A 270 -5.00 5.21 -7.34
CA LEU A 270 -4.12 6.00 -8.21
C LEU A 270 -4.47 5.82 -9.69
N GLU A 271 -4.86 4.63 -10.13
CA GLU A 271 -5.30 4.38 -11.50
C GLU A 271 -6.54 5.18 -11.87
N ARG A 272 -7.52 5.25 -10.97
CA ARG A 272 -8.71 6.10 -11.15
C ARG A 272 -8.34 7.58 -11.17
N ALA A 273 -7.42 8.01 -10.33
CA ALA A 273 -6.91 9.37 -10.35
C ALA A 273 -6.13 9.68 -11.65
N ALA A 274 -5.39 8.70 -12.18
CA ALA A 274 -4.71 8.82 -13.47
C ALA A 274 -5.69 8.93 -14.64
N ALA A 275 -6.76 8.13 -14.65
CA ALA A 275 -7.83 8.25 -15.62
C ALA A 275 -8.50 9.63 -15.60
N ALA A 276 -8.53 10.28 -14.43
CA ALA A 276 -9.00 11.67 -14.26
C ALA A 276 -7.91 12.74 -14.56
N GLY A 277 -6.73 12.34 -15.04
CA GLY A 277 -5.62 13.26 -15.36
C GLY A 277 -4.96 13.93 -14.15
N LYS A 278 -5.07 13.32 -12.96
CA LYS A 278 -4.56 13.87 -11.71
C LYS A 278 -3.16 13.38 -11.34
N VAL A 279 -2.80 12.18 -11.76
CA VAL A 279 -1.51 11.54 -11.44
C VAL A 279 -0.95 10.80 -12.67
N ASP A 280 0.33 10.43 -12.61
CA ASP A 280 1.00 9.59 -13.60
C ASP A 280 1.45 8.27 -12.94
N LEU A 281 0.85 7.15 -13.33
CA LEU A 281 1.17 5.83 -12.78
C LEU A 281 2.61 5.37 -13.03
N LYS A 282 3.31 5.93 -14.03
CA LYS A 282 4.74 5.67 -14.25
C LYS A 282 5.63 6.20 -13.12
N ARG A 283 5.05 7.00 -12.22
CA ARG A 283 5.74 7.61 -11.08
C ARG A 283 5.43 6.91 -9.76
N LEU A 284 4.93 5.67 -9.80
CA LEU A 284 4.65 4.87 -8.62
C LEU A 284 5.74 3.82 -8.39
N ALA A 285 6.33 3.82 -7.19
CA ALA A 285 7.22 2.79 -6.68
C ALA A 285 6.62 2.14 -5.43
N VAL A 286 6.90 0.86 -5.22
CA VAL A 286 6.47 0.10 -4.05
C VAL A 286 7.65 -0.55 -3.38
N LEU A 287 7.83 -0.22 -2.10
CA LEU A 287 8.86 -0.74 -1.22
C LEU A 287 8.22 -1.48 -0.04
N ARG A 288 8.48 -2.77 0.08
CA ARG A 288 8.05 -3.56 1.23
C ARG A 288 9.25 -4.13 1.98
N THR A 289 9.23 -4.02 3.31
CA THR A 289 10.30 -4.56 4.15
C THR A 289 9.79 -5.72 5.01
N GLY A 290 10.56 -6.80 5.07
CA GLY A 290 10.16 -8.03 5.76
C GLY A 290 10.15 -7.88 7.27
N SER A 291 8.96 -7.80 7.90
CA SER A 291 8.80 -7.74 9.36
C SER A 291 8.73 -9.11 10.02
N ASN A 292 8.28 -10.10 9.28
CA ASN A 292 8.16 -11.51 9.68
C ASN A 292 8.28 -12.40 8.46
N PHE A 293 8.54 -13.67 8.67
CA PHE A 293 8.34 -14.64 7.59
C PHE A 293 6.86 -14.97 7.44
N ASP A 294 6.42 -15.27 6.23
CA ASP A 294 5.04 -15.65 5.91
C ASP A 294 4.68 -17.09 6.31
N ARG A 295 5.66 -17.85 6.79
CA ARG A 295 5.54 -19.28 7.15
C ARG A 295 6.54 -19.69 8.22
N PRO A 296 6.30 -20.84 8.91
CA PRO A 296 7.15 -21.31 9.98
C PRO A 296 8.53 -21.78 9.51
N HIS A 297 9.49 -21.77 10.42
CA HIS A 297 10.74 -22.53 10.25
C HIS A 297 10.50 -24.04 10.48
N PRO A 298 11.42 -24.93 10.06
CA PRO A 298 11.29 -26.38 10.28
C PRO A 298 11.05 -26.72 11.76
N GLY A 299 10.03 -27.55 12.01
CA GLY A 299 9.64 -27.97 13.36
C GLY A 299 8.71 -27.01 14.13
N GLN A 300 8.38 -25.87 13.57
CA GLN A 300 7.41 -24.92 14.15
C GLN A 300 6.04 -25.08 13.49
N SER A 301 4.95 -24.96 14.26
CA SER A 301 3.61 -24.90 13.66
C SER A 301 3.33 -23.53 13.05
N ALA A 302 2.42 -23.46 12.06
CA ALA A 302 2.00 -22.20 11.46
C ALA A 302 1.43 -21.23 12.52
N HIS A 303 0.62 -21.73 13.48
CA HIS A 303 0.08 -20.92 14.57
C HIS A 303 1.18 -20.34 15.48
N ALA A 304 2.16 -21.14 15.89
CA ALA A 304 3.26 -20.65 16.71
C ALA A 304 4.13 -19.62 15.98
N SER A 305 4.31 -19.80 14.67
CA SER A 305 5.03 -18.84 13.83
C SER A 305 4.26 -17.51 13.68
N LEU A 306 2.95 -17.57 13.49
CA LEU A 306 2.09 -16.37 13.46
C LEU A 306 2.14 -15.62 14.80
N LEU A 307 2.04 -16.33 15.93
CA LEU A 307 2.18 -15.70 17.24
C LEU A 307 3.56 -15.05 17.43
N ALA A 308 4.64 -15.68 16.98
CA ALA A 308 5.97 -15.08 17.03
C ALA A 308 6.06 -13.78 16.21
N SER A 309 5.30 -13.68 15.12
CA SER A 309 5.21 -12.46 14.29
C SER A 309 4.44 -11.36 15.01
N THR A 310 3.25 -11.67 15.55
CA THR A 310 2.36 -10.67 16.18
C THR A 310 2.85 -10.20 17.56
N THR A 311 3.58 -11.04 18.30
CA THR A 311 4.18 -10.67 19.60
C THR A 311 5.57 -10.03 19.47
N GLY A 312 6.08 -9.87 18.26
CA GLY A 312 7.43 -9.37 18.01
C GLY A 312 8.53 -10.35 18.41
N ALA A 313 8.21 -11.63 18.69
CA ALA A 313 9.21 -12.64 19.06
C ALA A 313 10.16 -12.98 17.90
N SER A 314 9.76 -12.77 16.65
CA SER A 314 10.60 -12.93 15.47
C SER A 314 11.70 -11.86 15.34
N GLY A 315 11.60 -10.72 16.05
CA GLY A 315 12.58 -9.65 16.08
C GLY A 315 12.66 -8.79 14.81
N GLY A 316 11.91 -9.11 13.76
CA GLY A 316 12.02 -8.44 12.46
C GLY A 316 11.31 -7.10 12.36
N PHE A 317 10.38 -6.79 13.25
CA PHE A 317 9.53 -5.59 13.16
C PHE A 317 10.34 -4.28 13.16
N MET A 318 11.23 -4.08 14.15
CA MET A 318 12.02 -2.85 14.25
C MET A 318 12.98 -2.64 13.07
N PRO A 319 13.80 -3.65 12.68
CA PRO A 319 14.58 -3.50 11.46
C PRO A 319 13.75 -3.21 10.22
N ALA A 320 12.59 -3.84 10.06
CA ALA A 320 11.73 -3.61 8.91
C ALA A 320 11.24 -2.17 8.84
N THR A 321 10.69 -1.62 9.92
CA THR A 321 10.21 -0.23 9.94
C THR A 321 11.33 0.78 9.69
N GLN A 322 12.50 0.60 10.28
CA GLN A 322 13.65 1.48 10.08
C GLN A 322 14.21 1.43 8.66
N ASN A 323 14.24 0.24 8.07
CA ASN A 323 14.74 0.04 6.71
C ASN A 323 13.83 0.66 5.64
N LEU A 324 12.56 0.97 5.93
CA LEU A 324 11.71 1.74 5.01
C LEU A 324 12.33 3.09 4.66
N TYR A 325 12.68 3.88 5.68
CA TYR A 325 13.36 5.16 5.43
C TYR A 325 14.78 4.97 4.92
N LYS A 326 15.52 4.01 5.47
CA LYS A 326 16.92 3.78 5.11
C LYS A 326 17.10 3.46 3.61
N VAL A 327 16.16 2.76 3.02
CA VAL A 327 16.15 2.42 1.58
C VAL A 327 15.34 3.42 0.78
N GLY A 328 14.08 3.62 1.13
CA GLY A 328 13.19 4.50 0.38
C GLY A 328 13.62 5.97 0.44
N GLY A 329 14.26 6.39 1.55
CA GLY A 329 14.80 7.74 1.72
C GLY A 329 15.90 8.07 0.71
N VAL A 330 16.67 7.08 0.25
CA VAL A 330 17.66 7.30 -0.82
C VAL A 330 16.97 7.72 -2.12
N LEU A 331 15.90 7.02 -2.52
CA LEU A 331 15.12 7.37 -3.70
C LEU A 331 14.45 8.75 -3.54
N VAL A 332 13.81 9.00 -2.38
CA VAL A 332 13.14 10.28 -2.10
C VAL A 332 14.12 11.45 -2.18
N ASN A 333 15.30 11.30 -1.56
CA ASN A 333 16.32 12.34 -1.58
C ASN A 333 16.88 12.58 -2.98
N ASP A 334 17.10 11.53 -3.78
CA ASP A 334 17.56 11.66 -5.17
C ASP A 334 16.52 12.39 -6.03
N ILE A 335 15.25 12.08 -5.88
CA ILE A 335 14.15 12.78 -6.56
C ILE A 335 14.14 14.28 -6.20
N VAL A 336 14.26 14.60 -4.91
CA VAL A 336 14.21 16.00 -4.43
C VAL A 336 15.42 16.80 -4.90
N GLN A 337 16.62 16.24 -4.74
CA GLN A 337 17.89 16.91 -5.08
C GLN A 337 18.07 17.13 -6.59
N HIS A 338 17.56 16.21 -7.40
CA HIS A 338 17.65 16.27 -8.84
C HIS A 338 16.28 16.54 -9.51
N TRP A 339 15.40 17.26 -8.82
CA TRP A 339 14.03 17.52 -9.26
C TRP A 339 13.89 18.02 -10.71
N PRO A 340 14.73 18.92 -11.23
CA PRO A 340 14.61 19.35 -12.63
C PRO A 340 14.63 18.19 -13.64
N GLN A 341 15.40 17.13 -13.36
CA GLN A 341 15.46 15.93 -14.18
C GLN A 341 14.29 14.99 -13.91
N TRP A 342 14.00 14.70 -12.64
CA TRP A 342 12.90 13.84 -12.23
C TRP A 342 11.53 14.39 -12.60
N ARG A 343 11.40 15.70 -12.66
CA ARG A 343 10.16 16.37 -13.05
C ARG A 343 9.72 15.99 -14.46
N GLU A 344 10.66 15.79 -15.38
CA GLU A 344 10.38 15.43 -16.78
C GLU A 344 10.21 13.90 -17.00
N GLY A 345 10.61 13.09 -16.05
CA GLY A 345 10.51 11.62 -16.08
C GLY A 345 11.60 10.96 -15.24
N VAL A 346 11.67 9.63 -15.27
CA VAL A 346 12.73 8.90 -14.58
C VAL A 346 14.06 9.15 -15.29
N PRO A 347 15.08 9.72 -14.62
CA PRO A 347 16.38 9.93 -15.26
C PRO A 347 17.01 8.59 -15.66
N ALA A 348 17.74 8.58 -16.77
CA ALA A 348 18.53 7.41 -17.16
C ALA A 348 19.46 6.96 -16.02
N PRO A 349 19.77 5.68 -15.94
CA PRO A 349 20.65 5.12 -14.91
C PRO A 349 22.02 5.77 -14.86
#